data_8e6930bd8539b14bbe496ff7d803e4e5
#
_entry.id   8e6930bd8539b14bbe496ff7d803e4e5
#
_cell.length_a   1.000
_cell.length_b   1.000
_cell.length_c   1.000
_cell.angle_alpha   90.00
_cell.angle_beta   90.00
_cell.angle_gamma   90.00
#
_symmetry.space_group_name_H-M   'P 1'
#
loop_
_entity.id
_entity.type
_entity.pdbx_description
1 polymer ?
#
loop_
_entity_poly.entity_id
_entity_poly.type
_entity_poly.pdbx_seq_one_letter_code
_entity_poly.pdbx_strand_id
1 'polypeptide(L)'
;MAVPARPSGRELLESALRGAPGGMPRPPYPQLLNMRFTAVGDGTASFEMPVSSQHYNPNGVVHGGAITSIADSAMGFAVYSTLAPGENFTTAEIHVNFLKPATVESGTLRSTGKVIHRGRQVAVAQADVTDSQGQLIATASSTNLVLPPRQEAAATASPTIEATPPPGVASPPPQPSGTFNAPPSPLEHGFTSSVSTPTGEAPIASAPLARSKGRIRTFAGDIAYLRKGHGPPLFLIHGIPTSSYLWRDVIDELALNFDVVAPDLLGYGDSDKRLDADLSIAAQARYMVAAMESLGIHQAAVAGHDIGGGVAQLMAVDEPDRVARLILIDSVVDNNWPVADIARLKDPAWDQILVDRDLRPGFRKGLEEGTTRAGVVTDELVNEIARPFSDQGLRRAYLRAARALNNRDLVSRSRHLQDITAPSLILWGANDKFLEPRWAETLKHKLQDAAVEIVDPGGHFLPLDRPDAVSSAILRFLTSR
;
A
#
# COMPACT_ATOMS: atom_id res chain seq x y z
N MET A 1 -12.10 11.39 -51.92
CA MET A 1 -12.35 12.39 -50.82
C MET A 1 -11.23 12.25 -49.83
N ALA A 2 -10.52 13.33 -49.49
CA ALA A 2 -9.48 13.28 -48.45
C ALA A 2 -10.16 12.98 -47.08
N VAL A 3 -9.64 12.01 -46.35
CA VAL A 3 -10.08 11.72 -45.00
C VAL A 3 -9.80 12.98 -44.17
N PRO A 4 -10.80 13.54 -43.45
CA PRO A 4 -10.57 14.74 -42.63
C PRO A 4 -9.49 14.43 -41.60
N ALA A 5 -8.55 15.38 -41.41
CA ALA A 5 -7.49 15.24 -40.41
C ALA A 5 -8.10 15.09 -39.02
N ARG A 6 -7.60 14.14 -38.22
CA ARG A 6 -8.05 13.95 -36.84
C ARG A 6 -7.70 15.22 -36.03
N PRO A 7 -8.61 15.72 -35.18
CA PRO A 7 -8.32 16.89 -34.34
C PRO A 7 -7.25 16.57 -33.28
N SER A 8 -6.49 17.58 -32.89
CA SER A 8 -5.56 17.55 -31.74
C SER A 8 -6.32 17.49 -30.41
N GLY A 9 -5.63 17.13 -29.35
CA GLY A 9 -6.21 17.13 -28.01
C GLY A 9 -6.77 18.50 -27.61
N ARG A 10 -6.08 19.59 -27.98
CA ARG A 10 -6.54 20.96 -27.72
C ARG A 10 -7.84 21.29 -28.45
N GLU A 11 -7.93 21.01 -29.76
CA GLU A 11 -9.14 21.24 -30.54
C GLU A 11 -10.35 20.49 -30.00
N LEU A 12 -10.15 19.27 -29.50
CA LEU A 12 -11.19 18.46 -28.84
C LEU A 12 -11.68 19.12 -27.56
N LEU A 13 -10.77 19.62 -26.71
CA LEU A 13 -11.10 20.31 -25.47
C LEU A 13 -11.78 21.66 -25.71
N GLU A 14 -11.33 22.45 -26.69
CA GLU A 14 -11.97 23.68 -27.08
C GLU A 14 -13.39 23.44 -27.62
N SER A 15 -13.59 22.35 -28.40
CA SER A 15 -14.90 21.91 -28.85
C SER A 15 -15.82 21.52 -27.69
N ALA A 16 -15.29 20.81 -26.68
CA ALA A 16 -16.02 20.43 -25.48
C ALA A 16 -16.47 21.65 -24.66
N LEU A 17 -15.62 22.69 -24.55
CA LEU A 17 -15.98 23.95 -23.86
C LEU A 17 -17.12 24.68 -24.58
N ARG A 18 -17.12 24.67 -25.91
CA ARG A 18 -18.19 25.30 -26.73
C ARG A 18 -19.46 24.49 -26.79
N GLY A 19 -19.48 23.25 -26.26
CA GLY A 19 -20.63 22.33 -26.39
C GLY A 19 -20.94 21.93 -27.85
N ALA A 20 -19.95 21.97 -28.74
CA ALA A 20 -20.12 21.69 -30.14
C ALA A 20 -20.34 20.17 -30.40
N PRO A 21 -21.14 19.78 -31.43
CA PRO A 21 -21.28 18.40 -31.83
C PRO A 21 -19.93 17.80 -32.20
N GLY A 22 -19.63 16.59 -31.72
CA GLY A 22 -18.34 15.90 -31.96
C GLY A 22 -17.22 16.28 -30.99
N GLY A 23 -17.46 17.11 -29.99
CA GLY A 23 -16.55 17.34 -28.85
C GLY A 23 -16.40 16.11 -27.96
N MET A 24 -15.43 16.15 -27.07
CA MET A 24 -15.19 15.09 -26.09
C MET A 24 -16.46 14.88 -25.25
N PRO A 25 -16.95 13.62 -25.09
CA PRO A 25 -18.07 13.32 -24.20
C PRO A 25 -17.75 13.80 -22.78
N ARG A 26 -18.72 14.39 -22.10
CA ARG A 26 -18.54 14.77 -20.67
C ARG A 26 -18.41 13.50 -19.85
N PRO A 27 -17.24 13.21 -19.24
CA PRO A 27 -17.09 12.01 -18.44
C PRO A 27 -18.03 12.04 -17.24
N PRO A 28 -18.59 10.90 -16.81
CA PRO A 28 -19.57 10.85 -15.71
C PRO A 28 -18.95 11.22 -14.35
N TYR A 29 -17.69 10.88 -14.10
CA TYR A 29 -17.05 11.08 -12.80
C TYR A 29 -16.96 12.56 -12.37
N PRO A 30 -16.51 13.52 -13.17
CA PRO A 30 -16.56 14.94 -12.82
C PRO A 30 -17.98 15.44 -12.50
N GLN A 31 -19.01 14.86 -13.13
CA GLN A 31 -20.40 15.26 -12.87
C GLN A 31 -20.85 14.84 -11.47
N LEU A 32 -20.41 13.67 -10.95
CA LEU A 32 -20.70 13.22 -9.59
C LEU A 32 -20.18 14.20 -8.53
N LEU A 33 -19.06 14.85 -8.79
CA LEU A 33 -18.42 15.84 -7.92
C LEU A 33 -18.84 17.28 -8.27
N ASN A 34 -19.81 17.48 -9.17
CA ASN A 34 -20.23 18.78 -9.66
C ASN A 34 -19.07 19.64 -10.20
N MET A 35 -18.05 18.99 -10.78
CA MET A 35 -16.89 19.67 -11.36
C MET A 35 -17.23 20.19 -12.76
N ARG A 36 -16.73 21.36 -13.09
CA ARG A 36 -16.93 22.02 -14.38
C ARG A 36 -15.58 22.35 -15.01
N PHE A 37 -15.39 21.94 -16.25
CA PHE A 37 -14.27 22.37 -17.07
C PHE A 37 -14.55 23.79 -17.55
N THR A 38 -13.64 24.73 -17.29
CA THR A 38 -13.90 26.18 -17.49
C THR A 38 -12.95 26.87 -18.45
N ALA A 39 -11.73 26.36 -18.62
CA ALA A 39 -10.77 26.96 -19.54
C ALA A 39 -9.75 25.96 -20.05
N VAL A 40 -9.22 26.19 -21.25
CA VAL A 40 -8.10 25.46 -21.85
C VAL A 40 -7.19 26.41 -22.62
N GLY A 41 -5.89 26.18 -22.51
CA GLY A 41 -4.83 26.81 -23.27
C GLY A 41 -3.81 25.79 -23.73
N ASP A 42 -2.71 26.25 -24.29
CA ASP A 42 -1.58 25.39 -24.64
C ASP A 42 -0.87 24.92 -23.35
N GLY A 43 -0.95 23.64 -23.07
CA GLY A 43 -0.44 23.03 -21.83
C GLY A 43 -1.11 23.54 -20.54
N THR A 44 -2.31 24.10 -20.61
CA THR A 44 -3.05 24.58 -19.43
C THR A 44 -4.52 24.21 -19.52
N ALA A 45 -5.14 23.89 -18.35
CA ALA A 45 -6.57 23.64 -18.24
C ALA A 45 -7.09 24.00 -16.84
N SER A 46 -8.34 24.46 -16.74
CA SER A 46 -8.93 24.85 -15.46
C SER A 46 -10.27 24.16 -15.22
N PHE A 47 -10.47 23.82 -13.95
CA PHE A 47 -11.70 23.25 -13.42
C PHE A 47 -12.22 24.04 -12.24
N GLU A 48 -13.53 24.05 -12.04
CA GLU A 48 -14.23 24.58 -10.88
C GLU A 48 -15.09 23.50 -10.23
N MET A 49 -15.17 23.52 -8.89
CA MET A 49 -16.00 22.63 -8.09
C MET A 49 -16.68 23.44 -6.98
N PRO A 50 -17.96 23.81 -7.14
CA PRO A 50 -18.72 24.39 -6.05
C PRO A 50 -18.80 23.42 -4.88
N VAL A 51 -18.35 23.84 -3.70
CA VAL A 51 -18.31 22.99 -2.51
C VAL A 51 -19.71 22.80 -1.94
N SER A 52 -20.05 21.58 -1.59
CA SER A 52 -21.28 21.20 -0.88
C SER A 52 -20.97 20.19 0.22
N SER A 53 -21.90 19.93 1.11
CA SER A 53 -21.78 18.93 2.17
C SER A 53 -21.57 17.50 1.63
N GLN A 54 -21.95 17.23 0.38
CA GLN A 54 -21.69 15.94 -0.29
C GLN A 54 -20.19 15.64 -0.49
N HIS A 55 -19.37 16.69 -0.46
CA HIS A 55 -17.90 16.53 -0.58
C HIS A 55 -17.20 16.31 0.77
N TYR A 56 -17.95 16.30 1.89
CA TYR A 56 -17.34 16.25 3.22
C TYR A 56 -16.85 14.87 3.63
N ASN A 57 -15.78 14.87 4.39
CA ASN A 57 -15.33 13.73 5.18
C ASN A 57 -16.03 13.77 6.57
N PRO A 58 -15.85 12.73 7.42
CA PRO A 58 -16.44 12.71 8.77
C PRO A 58 -16.02 13.87 9.69
N ASN A 59 -14.94 14.58 9.36
CA ASN A 59 -14.45 15.74 10.14
C ASN A 59 -15.14 17.07 9.72
N GLY A 60 -16.11 17.03 8.80
CA GLY A 60 -16.86 18.21 8.38
C GLY A 60 -16.10 19.15 7.42
N VAL A 61 -15.03 18.65 6.77
CA VAL A 61 -14.29 19.38 5.74
C VAL A 61 -14.30 18.61 4.43
N VAL A 62 -14.01 19.29 3.31
CA VAL A 62 -13.96 18.66 1.99
C VAL A 62 -12.97 17.49 2.01
N HIS A 63 -13.44 16.33 1.58
CA HIS A 63 -12.63 15.13 1.50
C HIS A 63 -11.42 15.33 0.57
N GLY A 64 -10.23 14.91 1.01
CA GLY A 64 -9.00 15.04 0.23
C GLY A 64 -9.13 14.43 -1.17
N GLY A 65 -9.87 13.33 -1.32
CA GLY A 65 -10.17 12.72 -2.62
C GLY A 65 -10.90 13.66 -3.59
N ALA A 66 -11.82 14.52 -3.11
CA ALA A 66 -12.49 15.50 -3.96
C ALA A 66 -11.52 16.61 -4.42
N ILE A 67 -10.64 17.07 -3.53
CA ILE A 67 -9.58 18.03 -3.87
C ILE A 67 -8.57 17.42 -4.85
N THR A 68 -8.19 16.15 -4.65
CA THR A 68 -7.32 15.41 -5.59
C THR A 68 -7.97 15.29 -6.96
N SER A 69 -9.26 14.99 -7.03
CA SER A 69 -9.99 14.80 -8.29
C SER A 69 -10.03 16.07 -9.14
N ILE A 70 -10.23 17.23 -8.54
CA ILE A 70 -10.21 18.50 -9.30
C ILE A 70 -8.80 18.83 -9.78
N ALA A 71 -7.76 18.54 -8.98
CA ALA A 71 -6.37 18.75 -9.37
C ALA A 71 -5.95 17.80 -10.50
N ASP A 72 -6.28 16.50 -10.40
CA ASP A 72 -5.98 15.50 -11.46
C ASP A 72 -6.69 15.85 -12.77
N SER A 73 -7.95 16.25 -12.72
CA SER A 73 -8.70 16.65 -13.92
C SER A 73 -8.07 17.87 -14.59
N ALA A 74 -7.63 18.86 -13.82
CA ALA A 74 -6.97 20.05 -14.36
C ALA A 74 -5.61 19.70 -15.00
N MET A 75 -4.78 18.90 -14.33
CA MET A 75 -3.49 18.46 -14.84
C MET A 75 -3.63 17.55 -16.06
N GLY A 76 -4.55 16.57 -16.00
CA GLY A 76 -4.80 15.66 -17.11
C GLY A 76 -5.27 16.38 -18.38
N PHE A 77 -6.19 17.37 -18.25
CA PHE A 77 -6.64 18.16 -19.40
C PHE A 77 -5.56 19.13 -19.90
N ALA A 78 -4.69 19.63 -19.02
CA ALA A 78 -3.52 20.38 -19.43
C ALA A 78 -2.58 19.52 -20.29
N VAL A 79 -2.31 18.27 -19.89
CA VAL A 79 -1.53 17.32 -20.69
C VAL A 79 -2.25 17.00 -22.00
N TYR A 80 -3.56 16.72 -21.95
CA TYR A 80 -4.35 16.41 -23.15
C TYR A 80 -4.31 17.52 -24.20
N SER A 81 -4.27 18.79 -23.75
CA SER A 81 -4.16 19.94 -24.65
C SER A 81 -2.87 19.98 -25.49
N THR A 82 -1.84 19.23 -25.07
CA THR A 82 -0.55 19.14 -25.78
C THR A 82 -0.40 17.93 -26.67
N LEU A 83 -1.44 17.08 -26.75
CA LEU A 83 -1.38 15.83 -27.52
C LEU A 83 -1.61 16.06 -29.01
N ALA A 84 -0.81 15.39 -29.82
CA ALA A 84 -1.01 15.32 -31.25
C ALA A 84 -2.27 14.49 -31.63
N PRO A 85 -2.79 14.63 -32.86
CA PRO A 85 -3.94 13.85 -33.30
C PRO A 85 -3.76 12.35 -33.13
N GLY A 86 -4.69 11.73 -32.35
CA GLY A 86 -4.70 10.30 -32.07
C GLY A 86 -3.83 9.85 -30.92
N GLU A 87 -2.96 10.70 -30.36
CA GLU A 87 -2.29 10.41 -29.08
C GLU A 87 -3.31 10.38 -27.95
N ASN A 88 -2.96 9.66 -26.89
CA ASN A 88 -3.71 9.61 -25.64
C ASN A 88 -2.73 9.68 -24.46
N PHE A 89 -3.24 9.69 -23.23
CA PHE A 89 -2.40 9.64 -22.04
C PHE A 89 -3.09 8.87 -20.91
N THR A 90 -2.32 8.52 -19.90
CA THR A 90 -2.82 8.05 -18.60
C THR A 90 -1.96 8.64 -17.50
N THR A 91 -2.61 9.04 -16.38
CA THR A 91 -1.90 9.44 -15.18
C THR A 91 -1.22 8.22 -14.58
N ALA A 92 0.10 8.26 -14.43
CA ALA A 92 0.90 7.20 -13.82
C ALA A 92 1.13 7.46 -12.33
N GLU A 93 1.20 8.73 -11.95
CA GLU A 93 1.48 9.16 -10.58
C GLU A 93 0.85 10.53 -10.34
N ILE A 94 0.35 10.73 -9.11
CA ILE A 94 -0.13 12.03 -8.63
C ILE A 94 0.30 12.22 -7.18
N HIS A 95 0.83 13.40 -6.87
CA HIS A 95 1.14 13.86 -5.52
C HIS A 95 0.30 15.08 -5.20
N VAL A 96 -0.32 15.10 -4.01
CA VAL A 96 -1.12 16.24 -3.54
C VAL A 96 -0.71 16.60 -2.13
N ASN A 97 -0.36 17.87 -1.93
CA ASN A 97 -0.10 18.44 -0.61
C ASN A 97 -1.31 19.27 -0.19
N PHE A 98 -2.01 18.85 0.84
CA PHE A 98 -3.14 19.56 1.43
C PHE A 98 -2.60 20.57 2.43
N LEU A 99 -2.85 21.85 2.18
CA LEU A 99 -2.29 22.97 2.96
C LEU A 99 -3.30 23.55 3.95
N LYS A 100 -4.59 23.54 3.58
CA LYS A 100 -5.67 24.09 4.38
C LYS A 100 -6.96 23.28 4.20
N PRO A 101 -7.79 23.12 5.24
CA PRO A 101 -9.10 22.56 5.09
C PRO A 101 -9.99 23.48 4.25
N ALA A 102 -10.88 22.87 3.44
CA ALA A 102 -11.92 23.57 2.72
C ALA A 102 -13.29 23.15 3.25
N THR A 103 -14.24 24.11 3.30
CA THR A 103 -15.62 23.89 3.73
C THR A 103 -16.56 24.56 2.73
N VAL A 104 -17.88 24.49 2.94
CA VAL A 104 -18.87 25.23 2.12
C VAL A 104 -18.60 26.73 2.11
N GLU A 105 -18.00 27.27 3.16
CA GLU A 105 -17.60 28.69 3.26
C GLU A 105 -16.45 29.03 2.31
N SER A 106 -15.66 28.05 1.91
CA SER A 106 -14.64 28.21 0.86
C SER A 106 -15.26 28.51 -0.52
N GLY A 107 -16.56 28.30 -0.68
CA GLY A 107 -17.30 28.58 -1.91
C GLY A 107 -16.93 27.61 -3.03
N THR A 108 -16.42 28.14 -4.14
CA THR A 108 -16.00 27.31 -5.28
C THR A 108 -14.49 27.08 -5.25
N LEU A 109 -14.08 25.80 -5.21
CA LEU A 109 -12.68 25.46 -5.43
C LEU A 109 -12.36 25.57 -6.93
N ARG A 110 -11.19 26.13 -7.23
CA ARG A 110 -10.64 26.26 -8.59
C ARG A 110 -9.30 25.55 -8.65
N SER A 111 -9.11 24.77 -9.71
CA SER A 111 -7.81 24.17 -10.00
C SER A 111 -7.38 24.53 -11.42
N THR A 112 -6.13 24.98 -11.55
CA THR A 112 -5.51 25.26 -12.86
C THR A 112 -4.29 24.38 -13.01
N GLY A 113 -4.36 23.42 -13.93
CA GLY A 113 -3.27 22.56 -14.32
C GLY A 113 -2.37 23.22 -15.35
N LYS A 114 -1.06 23.01 -15.24
CA LYS A 114 -0.04 23.50 -16.16
C LYS A 114 0.98 22.39 -16.44
N VAL A 115 1.24 22.11 -17.71
CA VAL A 115 2.33 21.23 -18.13
C VAL A 115 3.66 21.93 -17.89
N ILE A 116 4.55 21.29 -17.14
CA ILE A 116 5.91 21.78 -16.86
C ILE A 116 6.97 21.04 -17.68
N HIS A 117 6.64 19.84 -18.16
CA HIS A 117 7.49 19.08 -19.07
C HIS A 117 6.64 18.27 -20.02
N ARG A 118 6.97 18.29 -21.34
CA ARG A 118 6.36 17.46 -22.38
C ARG A 118 7.44 16.75 -23.18
N GLY A 119 7.70 15.50 -22.80
CA GLY A 119 8.54 14.58 -23.56
C GLY A 119 7.72 13.71 -24.54
N ARG A 120 8.40 12.83 -25.29
CA ARG A 120 7.75 11.94 -26.25
C ARG A 120 6.85 10.88 -25.57
N GLN A 121 7.27 10.38 -24.42
CA GLN A 121 6.58 9.30 -23.70
C GLN A 121 6.05 9.73 -22.31
N VAL A 122 6.54 10.84 -21.78
CA VAL A 122 6.19 11.33 -20.46
C VAL A 122 5.87 12.81 -20.52
N ALA A 123 4.81 13.19 -19.84
CA ALA A 123 4.47 14.58 -19.55
C ALA A 123 4.33 14.75 -18.04
N VAL A 124 4.81 15.88 -17.51
CA VAL A 124 4.68 16.25 -16.10
C VAL A 124 3.86 17.53 -16.01
N ALA A 125 2.87 17.53 -15.13
CA ALA A 125 2.03 18.69 -14.90
C ALA A 125 1.95 19.03 -13.40
N GLN A 126 1.65 20.28 -13.10
CA GLN A 126 1.38 20.77 -11.75
C GLN A 126 0.03 21.49 -11.71
N ALA A 127 -0.59 21.55 -10.54
CA ALA A 127 -1.81 22.30 -10.31
C ALA A 127 -1.83 22.90 -8.91
N ASP A 128 -2.41 24.08 -8.80
CA ASP A 128 -2.82 24.68 -7.56
C ASP A 128 -4.34 24.59 -7.44
N VAL A 129 -4.82 24.31 -6.22
CA VAL A 129 -6.24 24.36 -5.87
C VAL A 129 -6.46 25.52 -4.92
N THR A 130 -7.29 26.48 -5.34
CA THR A 130 -7.63 27.67 -4.55
C THR A 130 -9.12 27.73 -4.25
N ASP A 131 -9.48 28.41 -3.18
CA ASP A 131 -10.88 28.74 -2.86
C ASP A 131 -11.41 29.97 -3.61
N SER A 132 -12.64 30.35 -3.36
CA SER A 132 -13.30 31.53 -3.98
C SER A 132 -12.63 32.86 -3.64
N GLN A 133 -11.79 32.91 -2.60
CA GLN A 133 -11.04 34.09 -2.16
C GLN A 133 -9.59 34.07 -2.69
N GLY A 134 -9.21 33.06 -3.47
CA GLY A 134 -7.86 32.88 -3.98
C GLY A 134 -6.89 32.27 -2.96
N GLN A 135 -7.36 31.79 -1.80
CA GLN A 135 -6.52 31.15 -0.81
C GLN A 135 -6.10 29.77 -1.30
N LEU A 136 -4.81 29.47 -1.22
CA LEU A 136 -4.25 28.16 -1.62
C LEU A 136 -4.68 27.07 -0.63
N ILE A 137 -5.42 26.07 -1.14
CA ILE A 137 -5.95 24.94 -0.39
C ILE A 137 -5.04 23.72 -0.54
N ALA A 138 -4.56 23.45 -1.77
CA ALA A 138 -3.66 22.34 -2.06
C ALA A 138 -2.77 22.65 -3.27
N THR A 139 -1.61 21.99 -3.33
CA THR A 139 -0.77 21.90 -4.52
C THR A 139 -0.69 20.46 -4.99
N ALA A 140 -0.58 20.26 -6.30
CA ALA A 140 -0.49 18.91 -6.87
C ALA A 140 0.55 18.86 -7.99
N SER A 141 1.09 17.65 -8.21
CA SER A 141 1.89 17.32 -9.38
C SER A 141 1.52 15.96 -9.91
N SER A 142 1.61 15.75 -11.22
CA SER A 142 1.35 14.45 -11.83
C SER A 142 2.40 14.09 -12.88
N THR A 143 2.71 12.80 -12.97
CA THR A 143 3.46 12.19 -14.08
C THR A 143 2.48 11.43 -14.95
N ASN A 144 2.49 11.71 -16.25
CA ASN A 144 1.56 11.15 -17.23
C ASN A 144 2.32 10.43 -18.34
N LEU A 145 1.89 9.22 -18.66
CA LEU A 145 2.42 8.46 -19.81
C LEU A 145 1.65 8.86 -21.05
N VAL A 146 2.38 9.27 -22.07
CA VAL A 146 1.82 9.57 -23.40
C VAL A 146 1.80 8.31 -24.24
N LEU A 147 0.62 7.97 -24.73
CA LEU A 147 0.35 6.77 -25.48
C LEU A 147 0.27 7.10 -26.98
N PRO A 148 0.96 6.34 -27.85
CA PRO A 148 0.90 6.56 -29.30
C PRO A 148 -0.52 6.34 -29.84
N PRO A 149 -0.83 6.87 -31.02
CA PRO A 149 -2.08 6.58 -31.69
C PRO A 149 -2.33 5.07 -31.82
N ARG A 150 -3.52 4.60 -31.44
CA ARG A 150 -3.88 3.19 -31.70
C ARG A 150 -3.84 2.93 -33.21
N GLN A 151 -3.03 1.98 -33.65
CA GLN A 151 -3.14 1.40 -34.98
C GLN A 151 -4.51 0.72 -35.06
N GLU A 152 -5.35 1.14 -35.99
CA GLU A 152 -6.61 0.45 -36.28
C GLU A 152 -6.26 -0.97 -36.76
N ALA A 153 -6.43 -1.97 -35.93
CA ALA A 153 -6.61 -3.32 -36.41
C ALA A 153 -7.88 -3.32 -37.25
N ALA A 154 -7.80 -3.85 -38.49
CA ALA A 154 -8.90 -3.94 -39.43
C ALA A 154 -10.19 -4.34 -38.71
N ALA A 155 -11.26 -3.58 -38.96
CA ALA A 155 -12.53 -3.67 -38.27
C ALA A 155 -13.11 -5.08 -38.32
N THR A 156 -12.92 -5.83 -37.24
CA THR A 156 -13.86 -6.88 -36.83
C THR A 156 -14.82 -6.22 -35.86
N ALA A 157 -16.10 -6.29 -36.16
CA ALA A 157 -17.18 -5.63 -35.45
C ALA A 157 -17.03 -5.75 -33.92
N SER A 158 -16.95 -4.61 -33.24
CA SER A 158 -17.09 -4.54 -31.78
C SER A 158 -18.47 -5.09 -31.39
N PRO A 159 -18.58 -5.99 -30.41
CA PRO A 159 -19.88 -6.33 -29.88
C PRO A 159 -20.46 -5.07 -29.23
N THR A 160 -21.61 -4.65 -29.73
CA THR A 160 -22.44 -3.63 -29.06
C THR A 160 -22.87 -4.19 -27.72
N ILE A 161 -22.31 -3.69 -26.65
CA ILE A 161 -22.82 -3.94 -25.32
C ILE A 161 -24.06 -3.06 -25.19
N GLU A 162 -25.23 -3.61 -25.46
CA GLU A 162 -26.50 -3.02 -25.03
C GLU A 162 -26.46 -2.99 -23.49
N ALA A 163 -26.38 -1.79 -22.95
CA ALA A 163 -26.55 -1.57 -21.52
C ALA A 163 -28.02 -1.87 -21.17
N THR A 164 -28.30 -3.09 -20.73
CA THR A 164 -29.54 -3.40 -20.04
C THR A 164 -29.51 -2.64 -18.72
N PRO A 165 -30.50 -1.79 -18.42
CA PRO A 165 -30.57 -1.12 -17.14
C PRO A 165 -30.75 -2.19 -16.03
N PRO A 166 -30.08 -2.05 -14.88
CA PRO A 166 -30.28 -2.98 -13.77
C PRO A 166 -31.74 -2.95 -13.31
N PRO A 167 -32.30 -4.09 -12.90
CA PRO A 167 -33.70 -4.14 -12.40
C PRO A 167 -33.82 -3.21 -11.19
N GLY A 168 -34.91 -2.46 -11.17
CA GLY A 168 -35.26 -1.34 -10.32
C GLY A 168 -34.70 -1.41 -8.90
N VAL A 169 -33.82 -0.47 -8.58
CA VAL A 169 -33.50 -0.13 -7.20
C VAL A 169 -34.70 0.62 -6.65
N ALA A 170 -35.42 0.01 -5.73
CA ALA A 170 -36.48 0.66 -4.97
C ALA A 170 -35.93 1.91 -4.27
N SER A 171 -36.62 3.01 -4.38
CA SER A 171 -36.29 4.27 -3.70
C SER A 171 -36.09 4.03 -2.19
N PRO A 172 -35.06 4.59 -1.56
CA PRO A 172 -34.87 4.45 -0.12
C PRO A 172 -36.04 5.14 0.62
N PRO A 173 -36.45 4.58 1.75
CA PRO A 173 -37.50 5.20 2.59
C PRO A 173 -37.05 6.57 3.10
N PRO A 174 -38.00 7.51 3.37
CA PRO A 174 -37.65 8.83 3.85
C PRO A 174 -36.96 8.75 5.21
N GLN A 175 -35.85 9.45 5.33
CA GLN A 175 -35.08 9.58 6.57
C GLN A 175 -35.90 10.36 7.61
N PRO A 176 -35.91 9.91 8.88
CA PRO A 176 -36.55 10.70 9.94
C PRO A 176 -35.69 11.95 10.22
N SER A 177 -36.35 13.10 10.26
CA SER A 177 -35.78 14.38 10.68
C SER A 177 -35.52 14.36 12.19
N GLY A 178 -34.31 13.93 12.56
CA GLY A 178 -33.79 13.98 13.92
C GLY A 178 -32.72 15.04 14.03
N THR A 179 -33.00 16.08 14.79
CA THR A 179 -32.03 17.10 15.20
C THR A 179 -30.96 16.46 16.06
N PHE A 180 -29.73 16.42 15.59
CA PHE A 180 -28.56 16.02 16.38
C PHE A 180 -28.20 17.15 17.35
N ASN A 181 -28.47 16.95 18.64
CA ASN A 181 -27.93 17.76 19.71
C ASN A 181 -26.47 17.36 19.94
N ALA A 182 -25.57 18.32 19.94
CA ALA A 182 -24.18 18.15 20.29
C ALA A 182 -24.03 17.71 21.75
N PRO A 183 -23.08 16.78 22.08
CA PRO A 183 -22.80 16.42 23.47
C PRO A 183 -22.06 17.57 24.18
N PRO A 184 -22.28 17.76 25.50
CA PRO A 184 -21.61 18.80 26.29
C PRO A 184 -20.15 18.46 26.56
N SER A 185 -19.33 19.51 26.68
CA SER A 185 -17.91 19.46 27.05
C SER A 185 -17.66 18.76 28.40
N PRO A 186 -16.52 18.05 28.55
CA PRO A 186 -16.21 17.37 29.79
C PRO A 186 -15.84 18.38 30.90
N LEU A 187 -16.54 18.27 32.03
CA LEU A 187 -16.20 18.94 33.28
C LEU A 187 -14.96 18.30 33.92
N GLU A 188 -14.09 19.15 34.40
CA GLU A 188 -12.93 18.81 35.24
C GLU A 188 -13.36 18.08 36.50
N HIS A 189 -12.86 16.88 36.71
CA HIS A 189 -12.86 16.24 38.03
C HIS A 189 -11.43 15.90 38.44
N GLY A 190 -10.98 16.61 39.49
CA GLY A 190 -9.72 16.35 40.16
C GLY A 190 -9.73 14.98 40.83
N PHE A 191 -8.69 14.21 40.58
CA PHE A 191 -8.40 12.98 41.31
C PHE A 191 -7.33 13.25 42.39
N THR A 192 -7.72 13.09 43.64
CA THR A 192 -6.80 12.98 44.79
C THR A 192 -6.22 11.57 44.83
N SER A 193 -4.90 11.47 44.76
CA SER A 193 -4.15 10.23 44.91
C SER A 193 -4.15 9.74 46.35
N SER A 194 -4.57 8.51 46.59
CA SER A 194 -4.18 7.73 47.80
C SER A 194 -3.40 6.50 47.33
N VAL A 195 -2.10 6.52 47.65
CA VAL A 195 -1.17 5.40 47.44
C VAL A 195 -1.39 4.42 48.61
N SER A 196 -1.84 3.21 48.27
CA SER A 196 -1.73 2.05 49.18
C SER A 196 -0.88 0.97 48.50
N THR A 197 0.26 0.69 49.07
CA THR A 197 1.18 -0.40 48.77
C THR A 197 0.56 -1.74 49.17
N PRO A 198 0.50 -2.75 48.30
CA PRO A 198 0.31 -4.14 48.71
C PRO A 198 1.65 -4.86 48.81
N THR A 199 1.85 -5.44 49.94
CA THR A 199 2.88 -6.41 50.28
C THR A 199 2.77 -7.69 49.47
N GLY A 200 3.92 -8.27 49.16
CA GLY A 200 4.23 -9.40 48.32
C GLY A 200 3.27 -10.57 48.28
N GLU A 201 2.93 -10.95 47.06
CA GLU A 201 2.48 -12.29 46.69
C GLU A 201 3.46 -12.92 45.72
N ALA A 202 3.72 -14.22 45.92
CA ALA A 202 4.58 -15.05 45.10
C ALA A 202 4.06 -15.13 43.64
N PRO A 203 4.92 -15.32 42.60
CA PRO A 203 4.48 -15.35 41.22
C PRO A 203 3.56 -16.54 40.99
N ILE A 204 2.30 -16.26 40.70
CA ILE A 204 1.36 -17.23 40.12
C ILE A 204 1.91 -17.62 38.76
N ALA A 205 2.21 -18.91 38.57
CA ALA A 205 2.55 -19.47 37.28
C ALA A 205 1.41 -19.12 36.30
N SER A 206 1.66 -18.17 35.42
CA SER A 206 0.67 -17.73 34.41
C SER A 206 0.40 -18.89 33.47
N ALA A 207 -0.90 -19.19 33.26
CA ALA A 207 -1.33 -20.11 32.21
C ALA A 207 -0.72 -19.70 30.86
N PRO A 208 -0.35 -20.65 29.97
CA PRO A 208 0.24 -20.32 28.70
C PRO A 208 -0.69 -19.38 27.92
N LEU A 209 -0.14 -18.22 27.52
CA LEU A 209 -0.87 -17.20 26.77
C LEU A 209 -1.42 -17.80 25.45
N ALA A 210 -2.73 -17.78 25.27
CA ALA A 210 -3.35 -18.29 24.07
C ALA A 210 -3.05 -17.40 22.86
N ARG A 211 -2.72 -17.99 21.70
CA ARG A 211 -2.65 -17.27 20.43
C ARG A 211 -4.08 -16.89 20.02
N SER A 212 -4.30 -15.61 19.70
CA SER A 212 -5.54 -15.17 19.11
C SER A 212 -5.37 -14.91 17.61
N LYS A 213 -6.37 -15.34 16.81
CA LYS A 213 -6.50 -14.94 15.40
C LYS A 213 -7.51 -13.81 15.32
N GLY A 214 -7.20 -12.77 14.57
CA GLY A 214 -8.09 -11.64 14.36
C GLY A 214 -8.08 -11.17 12.91
N ARG A 215 -8.98 -10.24 12.60
CA ARG A 215 -9.02 -9.52 11.32
C ARG A 215 -9.13 -8.03 11.60
N ILE A 216 -8.40 -7.26 10.86
CA ILE A 216 -8.37 -5.81 10.92
C ILE A 216 -8.94 -5.28 9.62
N ARG A 217 -9.96 -4.45 9.69
CA ARG A 217 -10.45 -3.75 8.51
C ARG A 217 -9.56 -2.56 8.21
N THR A 218 -9.00 -2.55 7.00
CA THR A 218 -8.26 -1.41 6.45
C THR A 218 -8.99 -0.85 5.23
N PHE A 219 -8.55 0.30 4.76
CA PHE A 219 -9.09 0.90 3.53
C PHE A 219 -8.88 0.04 2.27
N ALA A 220 -7.91 -0.90 2.30
CA ALA A 220 -7.58 -1.77 1.17
C ALA A 220 -8.24 -3.16 1.24
N GLY A 221 -8.72 -3.56 2.40
CA GLY A 221 -9.32 -4.88 2.65
C GLY A 221 -9.06 -5.34 4.08
N ASP A 222 -9.53 -6.53 4.40
CA ASP A 222 -9.35 -7.12 5.72
C ASP A 222 -7.98 -7.81 5.80
N ILE A 223 -7.20 -7.45 6.82
CA ILE A 223 -5.90 -8.05 7.15
C ILE A 223 -6.09 -9.03 8.31
N ALA A 224 -5.76 -10.30 8.06
CA ALA A 224 -5.70 -11.31 9.11
C ALA A 224 -4.41 -11.17 9.92
N TYR A 225 -4.45 -11.52 11.20
CA TYR A 225 -3.26 -11.49 12.04
C TYR A 225 -3.31 -12.55 13.15
N LEU A 226 -2.13 -12.94 13.63
CA LEU A 226 -1.94 -13.64 14.89
C LEU A 226 -1.50 -12.61 15.94
N ARG A 227 -2.02 -12.72 17.18
CA ARG A 227 -1.55 -11.92 18.32
C ARG A 227 -1.33 -12.81 19.53
N LYS A 228 -0.23 -12.57 20.23
CA LYS A 228 0.10 -13.26 21.46
C LYS A 228 0.94 -12.38 22.36
N GLY A 229 0.75 -12.52 23.67
CA GLY A 229 1.53 -11.79 24.67
C GLY A 229 0.91 -10.47 25.09
N HIS A 230 1.67 -9.72 25.86
CA HIS A 230 1.38 -8.38 26.33
C HIS A 230 2.71 -7.69 26.67
N GLY A 231 2.70 -6.37 26.69
CA GLY A 231 3.91 -5.56 26.88
C GLY A 231 4.13 -4.61 25.70
N PRO A 232 5.38 -4.18 25.46
CA PRO A 232 5.67 -3.33 24.30
C PRO A 232 5.30 -4.02 22.97
N PRO A 233 4.70 -3.27 22.03
CA PRO A 233 4.28 -3.86 20.74
C PRO A 233 5.46 -4.31 19.87
N LEU A 234 5.34 -5.50 19.29
CA LEU A 234 6.27 -6.06 18.30
C LEU A 234 5.51 -6.57 17.08
N PHE A 235 5.74 -5.96 15.92
CA PHE A 235 5.15 -6.34 14.64
C PHE A 235 6.09 -7.25 13.87
N LEU A 236 5.61 -8.42 13.43
CA LEU A 236 6.38 -9.42 12.68
C LEU A 236 5.82 -9.58 11.26
N ILE A 237 6.49 -9.03 10.26
CA ILE A 237 6.04 -8.98 8.85
C ILE A 237 6.73 -10.08 8.05
N HIS A 238 5.94 -11.00 7.48
CA HIS A 238 6.43 -12.14 6.72
C HIS A 238 6.80 -11.79 5.27
N GLY A 239 7.46 -12.72 4.57
CA GLY A 239 7.83 -12.65 3.16
C GLY A 239 7.02 -13.57 2.24
N ILE A 240 7.38 -13.60 0.95
CA ILE A 240 6.79 -14.48 -0.05
C ILE A 240 7.41 -15.89 0.03
N PRO A 241 6.66 -17.00 -0.13
CA PRO A 241 5.21 -17.09 -0.30
C PRO A 241 4.46 -17.35 1.02
N THR A 242 5.04 -16.95 2.15
CA THR A 242 4.59 -17.32 3.49
C THR A 242 3.43 -16.45 4.01
N SER A 243 3.16 -16.52 5.30
CA SER A 243 2.15 -15.78 6.04
C SER A 243 2.62 -15.58 7.48
N SER A 244 1.77 -15.09 8.36
CA SER A 244 2.03 -15.06 9.81
C SER A 244 2.46 -16.43 10.39
N TYR A 245 2.15 -17.53 9.70
CA TYR A 245 2.57 -18.89 10.05
C TYR A 245 4.11 -19.07 10.01
N LEU A 246 4.83 -18.23 9.28
CA LEU A 246 6.30 -18.16 9.31
C LEU A 246 6.84 -18.06 10.74
N TRP A 247 6.15 -17.30 11.59
CA TRP A 247 6.58 -16.94 12.93
C TRP A 247 6.15 -17.93 14.03
N ARG A 248 5.50 -19.06 13.66
CA ARG A 248 4.88 -20.00 14.60
C ARG A 248 5.81 -20.51 15.69
N ASP A 249 7.11 -20.70 15.36
CA ASP A 249 8.10 -21.23 16.31
C ASP A 249 8.89 -20.12 17.02
N VAL A 250 8.68 -18.85 16.64
CA VAL A 250 9.34 -17.64 17.20
C VAL A 250 8.40 -16.89 18.15
N ILE A 251 7.11 -16.82 17.82
CA ILE A 251 6.14 -15.97 18.51
C ILE A 251 5.95 -16.32 19.99
N ASP A 252 6.07 -17.59 20.37
CA ASP A 252 5.79 -18.04 21.72
C ASP A 252 6.83 -17.55 22.72
N GLU A 253 8.09 -17.52 22.33
CA GLU A 253 9.19 -17.02 23.16
C GLU A 253 9.15 -15.49 23.26
N LEU A 254 8.92 -14.80 22.15
CA LEU A 254 8.82 -13.33 22.13
C LEU A 254 7.62 -12.82 22.93
N ALA A 255 6.50 -13.55 22.90
CA ALA A 255 5.27 -13.20 23.60
C ALA A 255 5.37 -13.25 25.14
N LEU A 256 6.45 -13.79 25.68
CA LEU A 256 6.73 -13.70 27.12
C LEU A 256 7.04 -12.27 27.58
N ASN A 257 7.53 -11.42 26.67
CA ASN A 257 7.99 -10.07 26.98
C ASN A 257 7.30 -8.97 26.16
N PHE A 258 6.66 -9.33 25.05
CA PHE A 258 6.10 -8.40 24.08
C PHE A 258 4.66 -8.74 23.72
N ASP A 259 3.91 -7.72 23.31
CA ASP A 259 2.64 -7.88 22.63
C ASP A 259 2.93 -8.12 21.13
N VAL A 260 3.06 -9.37 20.76
CA VAL A 260 3.49 -9.76 19.42
C VAL A 260 2.30 -9.83 18.49
N VAL A 261 2.36 -9.07 17.40
CA VAL A 261 1.38 -9.05 16.32
C VAL A 261 2.05 -9.49 15.02
N ALA A 262 1.57 -10.55 14.40
CA ALA A 262 2.05 -11.05 13.12
C ALA A 262 0.90 -10.98 12.09
N PRO A 263 0.81 -9.90 11.30
CA PRO A 263 -0.18 -9.77 10.24
C PRO A 263 0.18 -10.63 9.01
N ASP A 264 -0.84 -11.06 8.28
CA ASP A 264 -0.70 -11.54 6.92
C ASP A 264 -0.73 -10.33 5.97
N LEU A 265 0.28 -10.17 5.12
CA LEU A 265 0.25 -9.15 4.07
C LEU A 265 -1.00 -9.31 3.18
N LEU A 266 -1.54 -8.21 2.68
CA LEU A 266 -2.69 -8.25 1.78
C LEU A 266 -2.35 -9.08 0.53
N GLY A 267 -3.21 -10.01 0.16
CA GLY A 267 -2.95 -10.97 -0.92
C GLY A 267 -2.28 -12.28 -0.46
N TYR A 268 -1.83 -12.38 0.79
CA TYR A 268 -1.18 -13.56 1.38
C TYR A 268 -1.99 -14.13 2.56
N GLY A 269 -1.61 -15.30 3.04
CA GLY A 269 -2.18 -15.93 4.22
C GLY A 269 -3.71 -15.94 4.22
N ASP A 270 -4.30 -15.56 5.33
CA ASP A 270 -5.74 -15.45 5.52
C ASP A 270 -6.27 -14.01 5.27
N SER A 271 -5.41 -13.06 4.86
CA SER A 271 -5.81 -11.72 4.44
C SER A 271 -6.56 -11.73 3.11
N ASP A 272 -7.31 -10.66 2.85
CA ASP A 272 -8.08 -10.51 1.62
C ASP A 272 -7.19 -10.59 0.37
N LYS A 273 -7.75 -11.23 -0.68
CA LYS A 273 -7.08 -11.44 -1.97
C LYS A 273 -7.80 -10.66 -3.08
N ARG A 274 -7.99 -9.37 -2.82
CA ARG A 274 -8.65 -8.47 -3.76
C ARG A 274 -7.83 -8.31 -5.04
N LEU A 275 -8.51 -8.43 -6.18
CA LEU A 275 -7.88 -8.30 -7.50
C LEU A 275 -7.63 -6.85 -7.92
N ASP A 276 -8.25 -5.89 -7.26
CA ASP A 276 -8.15 -4.45 -7.51
C ASP A 276 -7.19 -3.70 -6.57
N ALA A 277 -6.69 -4.37 -5.51
CA ALA A 277 -5.75 -3.77 -4.57
C ALA A 277 -4.34 -3.62 -5.16
N ASP A 278 -3.63 -2.57 -4.77
CA ASP A 278 -2.19 -2.45 -4.98
C ASP A 278 -1.46 -3.38 -4.01
N LEU A 279 -0.65 -4.31 -4.53
CA LEU A 279 0.09 -5.30 -3.74
C LEU A 279 1.61 -5.04 -3.77
N SER A 280 2.05 -3.85 -4.21
CA SER A 280 3.43 -3.41 -4.10
C SER A 280 3.88 -3.34 -2.64
N ILE A 281 5.17 -3.46 -2.35
CA ILE A 281 5.66 -3.37 -0.96
C ILE A 281 5.44 -1.96 -0.39
N ALA A 282 5.43 -0.93 -1.23
CA ALA A 282 5.08 0.43 -0.81
C ALA A 282 3.61 0.54 -0.36
N ALA A 283 2.69 -0.15 -1.04
CA ALA A 283 1.31 -0.24 -0.61
C ALA A 283 1.16 -1.07 0.68
N GLN A 284 1.88 -2.21 0.77
CA GLN A 284 1.88 -3.04 1.98
C GLN A 284 2.36 -2.26 3.20
N ALA A 285 3.38 -1.40 3.08
CA ALA A 285 3.84 -0.55 4.18
C ALA A 285 2.70 0.35 4.71
N ARG A 286 1.95 1.00 3.83
CA ARG A 286 0.78 1.81 4.23
C ARG A 286 -0.32 0.96 4.89
N TYR A 287 -0.52 -0.28 4.41
CA TYR A 287 -1.52 -1.19 5.01
C TYR A 287 -1.10 -1.65 6.40
N MET A 288 0.20 -1.88 6.63
CA MET A 288 0.72 -2.24 7.96
C MET A 288 0.60 -1.07 8.94
N VAL A 289 0.87 0.16 8.53
CA VAL A 289 0.63 1.36 9.35
C VAL A 289 -0.86 1.48 9.69
N ALA A 290 -1.77 1.32 8.72
CA ALA A 290 -3.21 1.34 8.97
C ALA A 290 -3.67 0.19 9.89
N ALA A 291 -3.02 -0.98 9.82
CA ALA A 291 -3.28 -2.08 10.73
C ALA A 291 -2.84 -1.77 12.16
N MET A 292 -1.66 -1.15 12.34
CA MET A 292 -1.21 -0.67 13.65
C MET A 292 -2.21 0.33 14.24
N GLU A 293 -2.66 1.32 13.46
CA GLU A 293 -3.65 2.30 13.88
C GLU A 293 -4.96 1.66 14.33
N SER A 294 -5.48 0.71 13.55
CA SER A 294 -6.72 -0.02 13.86
C SER A 294 -6.62 -0.86 15.13
N LEU A 295 -5.40 -1.27 15.52
CA LEU A 295 -5.11 -1.98 16.77
C LEU A 295 -4.80 -1.05 17.95
N GLY A 296 -4.81 0.28 17.74
CA GLY A 296 -4.42 1.26 18.76
C GLY A 296 -2.92 1.27 19.06
N ILE A 297 -2.10 0.76 18.13
CA ILE A 297 -0.65 0.71 18.27
C ILE A 297 -0.05 1.93 17.57
N HIS A 298 0.40 2.92 18.33
CA HIS A 298 0.98 4.13 17.78
C HIS A 298 2.41 3.93 17.29
N GLN A 299 3.19 3.15 18.02
CA GLN A 299 4.58 2.86 17.73
C GLN A 299 4.89 1.42 18.14
N ALA A 300 5.73 0.72 17.38
CA ALA A 300 6.14 -0.65 17.65
C ALA A 300 7.62 -0.87 17.28
N ALA A 301 8.22 -1.92 17.85
CA ALA A 301 9.35 -2.56 17.18
C ALA A 301 8.81 -3.31 15.96
N VAL A 302 9.47 -3.19 14.81
CA VAL A 302 9.03 -3.81 13.55
C VAL A 302 10.11 -4.75 13.03
N ALA A 303 9.78 -6.03 12.92
CA ALA A 303 10.64 -7.04 12.32
C ALA A 303 10.05 -7.50 10.99
N GLY A 304 10.86 -7.52 9.93
CA GLY A 304 10.42 -7.96 8.62
C GLY A 304 11.38 -8.97 8.00
N HIS A 305 10.81 -10.03 7.40
CA HIS A 305 11.53 -11.06 6.68
C HIS A 305 11.28 -10.94 5.18
N ASP A 306 12.32 -11.06 4.35
CA ASP A 306 12.25 -11.02 2.89
C ASP A 306 11.55 -9.74 2.39
N ILE A 307 10.44 -9.82 1.64
CA ILE A 307 9.65 -8.64 1.24
C ILE A 307 9.06 -7.90 2.44
N GLY A 308 8.78 -8.60 3.55
CA GLY A 308 8.38 -7.98 4.81
C GLY A 308 9.47 -7.08 5.39
N GLY A 309 10.75 -7.42 5.16
CA GLY A 309 11.88 -6.53 5.47
C GLY A 309 11.88 -5.26 4.62
N GLY A 310 11.52 -5.38 3.33
CA GLY A 310 11.30 -4.22 2.46
C GLY A 310 10.14 -3.35 2.93
N VAL A 311 9.03 -3.96 3.36
CA VAL A 311 7.89 -3.26 3.97
C VAL A 311 8.32 -2.50 5.23
N ALA A 312 9.08 -3.16 6.12
CA ALA A 312 9.60 -2.55 7.35
C ALA A 312 10.54 -1.36 7.08
N GLN A 313 11.42 -1.47 6.07
CA GLN A 313 12.27 -0.36 5.62
C GLN A 313 11.43 0.84 5.19
N LEU A 314 10.39 0.62 4.38
CA LEU A 314 9.51 1.70 3.90
C LEU A 314 8.69 2.31 5.04
N MET A 315 8.21 1.51 6.00
CA MET A 315 7.57 2.04 7.21
C MET A 315 8.52 2.95 7.99
N ALA A 316 9.78 2.54 8.16
CA ALA A 316 10.76 3.33 8.91
C ALA A 316 11.18 4.63 8.18
N VAL A 317 11.16 4.64 6.84
CA VAL A 317 11.46 5.84 6.04
C VAL A 317 10.26 6.77 5.94
N ASP A 318 9.09 6.24 5.58
CA ASP A 318 7.92 7.06 5.27
C ASP A 318 7.11 7.45 6.53
N GLU A 319 7.21 6.65 7.63
CA GLU A 319 6.48 6.84 8.91
C GLU A 319 7.41 6.60 10.12
N PRO A 320 8.50 7.38 10.28
CA PRO A 320 9.55 7.11 11.28
C PRO A 320 9.02 7.06 12.72
N ASP A 321 8.00 7.84 13.05
CA ASP A 321 7.39 7.86 14.38
C ASP A 321 6.63 6.56 14.73
N ARG A 322 6.38 5.70 13.75
CA ARG A 322 5.71 4.41 13.91
C ARG A 322 6.69 3.28 14.27
N VAL A 323 7.97 3.45 13.97
CA VAL A 323 9.00 2.40 14.13
C VAL A 323 9.97 2.77 15.24
N ALA A 324 9.82 2.15 16.41
CA ALA A 324 10.69 2.39 17.55
C ALA A 324 12.05 1.70 17.40
N ARG A 325 12.08 0.50 16.83
CA ARG A 325 13.26 -0.30 16.50
C ARG A 325 12.98 -1.10 15.23
N LEU A 326 13.98 -1.25 14.39
CA LEU A 326 13.87 -1.92 13.10
C LEU A 326 14.67 -3.23 13.11
N ILE A 327 14.05 -4.34 12.66
CA ILE A 327 14.71 -5.64 12.57
C ILE A 327 14.51 -6.18 11.15
N LEU A 328 15.59 -6.43 10.44
CA LEU A 328 15.60 -6.87 9.05
C LEU A 328 16.19 -8.27 8.99
N ILE A 329 15.40 -9.26 8.58
CA ILE A 329 15.77 -10.68 8.57
C ILE A 329 15.77 -11.15 7.10
N ASP A 330 16.92 -11.57 6.58
CA ASP A 330 17.08 -12.03 5.18
C ASP A 330 16.30 -11.12 4.21
N SER A 331 16.52 -9.81 4.32
CA SER A 331 15.62 -8.79 3.77
C SER A 331 15.95 -8.47 2.30
N VAL A 332 14.93 -8.14 1.52
CA VAL A 332 15.14 -7.47 0.23
C VAL A 332 15.78 -6.09 0.44
N VAL A 333 16.69 -5.73 -0.46
CA VAL A 333 17.46 -4.47 -0.42
C VAL A 333 17.64 -3.94 -1.84
N ASP A 334 17.41 -2.65 -2.05
CA ASP A 334 17.66 -1.99 -3.34
C ASP A 334 17.16 -2.82 -4.53
N ASN A 335 18.12 -3.35 -5.34
CA ASN A 335 17.87 -4.10 -6.57
C ASN A 335 18.24 -5.59 -6.49
N ASN A 336 18.46 -6.16 -5.28
CA ASN A 336 18.75 -7.59 -5.14
C ASN A 336 17.53 -8.49 -5.39
N TRP A 337 16.37 -7.92 -5.65
CA TRP A 337 15.09 -8.56 -5.85
C TRP A 337 14.27 -7.87 -6.97
N PRO A 338 13.18 -8.45 -7.50
CA PRO A 338 12.75 -9.82 -7.24
C PRO A 338 13.75 -10.83 -7.82
N VAL A 339 13.97 -11.95 -7.10
CA VAL A 339 14.83 -13.05 -7.57
C VAL A 339 14.27 -13.65 -8.85
N ALA A 340 15.13 -14.36 -9.62
CA ALA A 340 14.79 -14.84 -10.96
C ALA A 340 13.49 -15.67 -11.00
N ASP A 341 13.26 -16.51 -9.98
CA ASP A 341 12.07 -17.36 -9.87
C ASP A 341 10.76 -16.56 -9.67
N ILE A 342 10.84 -15.41 -9.01
CA ILE A 342 9.71 -14.50 -8.88
C ILE A 342 9.59 -13.60 -10.12
N ALA A 343 10.71 -13.11 -10.64
CA ALA A 343 10.71 -12.24 -11.80
C ALA A 343 10.10 -12.89 -13.05
N ARG A 344 10.35 -14.19 -13.27
CA ARG A 344 9.78 -14.95 -14.41
C ARG A 344 8.23 -15.03 -14.37
N LEU A 345 7.60 -14.90 -13.19
CA LEU A 345 6.14 -14.91 -13.06
C LEU A 345 5.48 -13.69 -13.73
N LYS A 346 6.26 -12.67 -14.11
CA LYS A 346 5.78 -11.53 -14.91
C LYS A 346 5.47 -11.90 -16.36
N ASP A 347 6.04 -13.00 -16.87
CA ASP A 347 5.72 -13.51 -18.21
C ASP A 347 4.31 -14.10 -18.22
N PRO A 348 3.42 -13.64 -19.14
CA PRO A 348 2.06 -14.16 -19.28
C PRO A 348 1.98 -15.67 -19.51
N ALA A 349 3.01 -16.31 -20.04
CA ALA A 349 3.06 -17.76 -20.22
C ALA A 349 2.85 -18.54 -18.91
N TRP A 350 3.10 -17.92 -17.74
CA TRP A 350 2.87 -18.53 -16.44
C TRP A 350 1.43 -18.47 -15.96
N ASP A 351 0.53 -17.71 -16.62
CA ASP A 351 -0.84 -17.53 -16.16
C ASP A 351 -1.58 -18.86 -16.02
N GLN A 352 -1.63 -19.62 -17.11
CA GLN A 352 -2.32 -20.90 -17.12
C GLN A 352 -1.54 -21.97 -16.35
N ILE A 353 -0.21 -21.95 -16.43
CA ILE A 353 0.66 -22.94 -15.78
C ILE A 353 0.46 -22.92 -14.26
N LEU A 354 0.46 -21.73 -13.63
CA LEU A 354 0.31 -21.63 -12.18
C LEU A 354 -1.14 -21.78 -11.71
N VAL A 355 -2.10 -21.35 -12.51
CA VAL A 355 -3.51 -21.41 -12.15
C VAL A 355 -4.01 -22.86 -12.14
N ASP A 356 -3.53 -23.69 -13.05
CA ASP A 356 -3.99 -25.08 -13.19
C ASP A 356 -3.19 -26.09 -12.35
N ARG A 357 -2.02 -25.70 -11.85
CA ARG A 357 -1.15 -26.61 -11.10
C ARG A 357 -1.31 -26.49 -9.60
N ASP A 358 -1.03 -27.59 -8.91
CA ASP A 358 -0.76 -27.59 -7.48
C ASP A 358 0.55 -26.84 -7.19
N LEU A 359 0.50 -25.84 -6.31
CA LEU A 359 1.67 -25.05 -5.96
C LEU A 359 2.57 -25.71 -4.91
N ARG A 360 2.08 -26.77 -4.21
CA ARG A 360 2.82 -27.44 -3.14
C ARG A 360 4.21 -27.94 -3.56
N PRO A 361 4.38 -28.59 -4.74
CA PRO A 361 5.72 -29.02 -5.15
C PRO A 361 6.70 -27.87 -5.33
N GLY A 362 6.23 -26.74 -5.88
CA GLY A 362 7.05 -25.52 -6.04
C GLY A 362 7.42 -24.90 -4.71
N PHE A 363 6.45 -24.77 -3.79
CA PHE A 363 6.71 -24.23 -2.45
C PHE A 363 7.63 -25.15 -1.64
N ARG A 364 7.44 -26.47 -1.71
CA ARG A 364 8.35 -27.43 -1.08
C ARG A 364 9.78 -27.22 -1.54
N LYS A 365 10.00 -27.20 -2.86
CA LYS A 365 11.32 -26.98 -3.44
C LYS A 365 11.96 -25.66 -2.94
N GLY A 366 11.22 -24.55 -2.99
CA GLY A 366 11.72 -23.27 -2.51
C GLY A 366 12.07 -23.27 -1.02
N LEU A 367 11.23 -23.93 -0.18
CA LEU A 367 11.49 -24.04 1.25
C LEU A 367 12.74 -24.91 1.52
N GLU A 368 12.90 -26.03 0.82
CA GLU A 368 14.09 -26.92 0.94
C GLU A 368 15.37 -26.21 0.48
N GLU A 369 15.30 -25.40 -0.56
CA GLU A 369 16.45 -24.61 -1.04
C GLU A 369 16.81 -23.47 -0.08
N GLY A 370 15.82 -22.93 0.65
CA GLY A 370 15.97 -21.80 1.57
C GLY A 370 16.13 -22.17 3.03
N THR A 371 16.27 -23.45 3.38
CA THR A 371 16.54 -23.93 4.75
C THR A 371 17.80 -24.82 4.79
N THR A 372 18.46 -24.87 5.94
CA THR A 372 19.68 -25.69 6.16
C THR A 372 19.41 -26.90 7.06
N ARG A 373 18.41 -26.79 7.95
CA ARG A 373 18.10 -27.83 8.93
C ARG A 373 17.22 -28.94 8.32
N ALA A 374 17.71 -30.17 8.38
CA ALA A 374 16.95 -31.32 7.90
C ALA A 374 15.62 -31.48 8.64
N GLY A 375 14.55 -31.84 7.92
CA GLY A 375 13.24 -32.14 8.48
C GLY A 375 12.38 -30.90 8.82
N VAL A 376 12.84 -29.68 8.59
CA VAL A 376 12.04 -28.45 8.75
C VAL A 376 10.87 -28.42 7.78
N VAL A 377 11.11 -28.84 6.53
CA VAL A 377 10.10 -28.81 5.46
C VAL A 377 9.24 -30.06 5.52
N THR A 378 8.22 -30.02 6.36
CA THR A 378 7.23 -31.08 6.51
C THR A 378 6.07 -30.92 5.53
N ASP A 379 5.29 -31.99 5.33
CA ASP A 379 4.04 -31.92 4.55
C ASP A 379 3.04 -30.92 5.16
N GLU A 380 2.98 -30.85 6.49
CA GLU A 380 2.11 -29.91 7.20
C GLU A 380 2.50 -28.45 6.89
N LEU A 381 3.80 -28.12 6.96
CA LEU A 381 4.28 -26.80 6.62
C LEU A 381 3.94 -26.42 5.18
N VAL A 382 4.20 -27.30 4.23
CA VAL A 382 3.92 -27.07 2.80
C VAL A 382 2.41 -26.90 2.57
N ASN A 383 1.59 -27.75 3.20
CA ASN A 383 0.14 -27.65 3.08
C ASN A 383 -0.41 -26.35 3.67
N GLU A 384 0.11 -25.90 4.82
CA GLU A 384 -0.34 -24.66 5.44
C GLU A 384 0.06 -23.42 4.62
N ILE A 385 1.26 -23.39 4.05
CA ILE A 385 1.69 -22.31 3.14
C ILE A 385 0.88 -22.33 1.84
N ALA A 386 0.52 -23.49 1.31
CA ALA A 386 -0.26 -23.60 0.07
C ALA A 386 -1.78 -23.41 0.28
N ARG A 387 -2.29 -23.62 1.48
CA ARG A 387 -3.73 -23.54 1.81
C ARG A 387 -4.39 -22.24 1.30
N PRO A 388 -3.80 -21.03 1.47
CA PRO A 388 -4.38 -19.78 0.99
C PRO A 388 -4.51 -19.67 -0.53
N PHE A 389 -3.95 -20.63 -1.28
CA PHE A 389 -3.90 -20.65 -2.75
C PHE A 389 -4.47 -21.98 -3.32
N SER A 390 -5.43 -22.57 -2.62
CA SER A 390 -5.93 -23.93 -2.90
C SER A 390 -6.75 -24.07 -4.19
N ASP A 391 -7.43 -23.00 -4.63
CA ASP A 391 -8.22 -22.99 -5.86
C ASP A 391 -7.64 -22.07 -6.95
N GLN A 392 -8.21 -22.12 -8.14
CA GLN A 392 -7.75 -21.36 -9.30
C GLN A 392 -7.83 -19.84 -9.09
N GLY A 393 -8.88 -19.35 -8.43
CA GLY A 393 -9.06 -17.91 -8.15
C GLY A 393 -8.00 -17.40 -7.19
N LEU A 394 -7.73 -18.17 -6.13
CA LEU A 394 -6.70 -17.85 -5.14
C LEU A 394 -5.29 -17.95 -5.73
N ARG A 395 -5.03 -18.90 -6.66
CA ARG A 395 -3.76 -18.96 -7.38
C ARG A 395 -3.54 -17.76 -8.31
N ARG A 396 -4.59 -17.24 -8.95
CA ARG A 396 -4.52 -15.97 -9.71
C ARG A 396 -4.17 -14.80 -8.79
N ALA A 397 -4.74 -14.77 -7.57
CA ALA A 397 -4.40 -13.75 -6.60
C ALA A 397 -2.92 -13.83 -6.17
N TYR A 398 -2.39 -15.04 -5.94
CA TYR A 398 -0.95 -15.24 -5.67
C TYR A 398 -0.07 -14.72 -6.82
N LEU A 399 -0.40 -15.12 -8.07
CA LEU A 399 0.33 -14.67 -9.24
C LEU A 399 0.34 -13.15 -9.36
N ARG A 400 -0.80 -12.52 -9.06
CA ARG A 400 -0.91 -11.07 -9.04
C ARG A 400 -0.03 -10.45 -7.95
N ALA A 401 -0.02 -11.00 -6.73
CA ALA A 401 0.81 -10.53 -5.64
C ALA A 401 2.30 -10.64 -6.00
N ALA A 402 2.73 -11.77 -6.56
CA ALA A 402 4.11 -11.95 -7.01
C ALA A 402 4.50 -10.96 -8.14
N ARG A 403 3.58 -10.65 -9.06
CA ARG A 403 3.79 -9.68 -10.16
C ARG A 403 3.85 -8.24 -9.71
N ALA A 404 3.21 -7.90 -8.60
CA ALA A 404 3.26 -6.57 -8.01
C ALA A 404 4.65 -6.25 -7.44
N LEU A 405 5.44 -7.28 -7.14
CA LEU A 405 6.78 -7.12 -6.59
C LEU A 405 7.72 -6.47 -7.61
N ASN A 406 8.29 -5.35 -7.21
CA ASN A 406 9.26 -4.61 -8.01
C ASN A 406 10.24 -3.89 -7.08
N ASN A 407 11.50 -3.78 -7.51
CA ASN A 407 12.55 -3.14 -6.70
C ASN A 407 12.48 -1.60 -6.71
N ARG A 408 11.67 -0.99 -7.57
CA ARG A 408 11.57 0.48 -7.69
C ARG A 408 11.16 1.12 -6.38
N ASP A 409 10.31 0.42 -5.60
CA ASP A 409 9.83 0.91 -4.31
C ASP A 409 10.99 1.16 -3.34
N LEU A 410 11.94 0.21 -3.22
CA LEU A 410 13.13 0.37 -2.38
C LEU A 410 14.19 1.27 -3.02
N VAL A 411 14.47 1.09 -4.31
CA VAL A 411 15.48 1.91 -5.02
C VAL A 411 15.14 3.39 -4.91
N SER A 412 13.87 3.76 -5.02
CA SER A 412 13.42 5.16 -4.90
C SER A 412 13.65 5.73 -3.49
N ARG A 413 13.67 4.89 -2.47
CA ARG A 413 13.85 5.27 -1.05
C ARG A 413 15.26 4.98 -0.52
N SER A 414 16.11 4.32 -1.29
CA SER A 414 17.44 3.84 -0.86
C SER A 414 18.31 4.92 -0.21
N ARG A 415 18.27 6.15 -0.75
CA ARG A 415 19.00 7.30 -0.18
C ARG A 415 18.46 7.76 1.19
N HIS A 416 17.22 7.44 1.51
CA HIS A 416 16.55 7.83 2.76
C HIS A 416 16.73 6.79 3.88
N LEU A 417 17.33 5.64 3.62
CA LEU A 417 17.67 4.69 4.67
C LEU A 417 18.63 5.29 5.70
N GLN A 418 19.51 6.21 5.27
CA GLN A 418 20.36 6.96 6.17
C GLN A 418 19.63 7.93 7.10
N ASP A 419 18.36 8.26 6.81
CA ASP A 419 17.54 9.16 7.63
C ASP A 419 16.80 8.40 8.75
N ILE A 420 16.86 7.05 8.73
CA ILE A 420 16.26 6.20 9.77
C ILE A 420 17.07 6.35 11.07
N THR A 421 16.42 6.88 12.09
CA THR A 421 17.00 7.06 13.43
C THR A 421 16.72 5.90 14.38
N ALA A 422 15.77 5.01 14.02
CA ALA A 422 15.45 3.84 14.82
C ALA A 422 16.66 2.90 14.90
N PRO A 423 17.12 2.50 16.11
CA PRO A 423 18.13 1.45 16.25
C PRO A 423 17.73 0.22 15.45
N SER A 424 18.67 -0.37 14.73
CA SER A 424 18.39 -1.42 13.74
C SER A 424 19.20 -2.68 14.00
N LEU A 425 18.56 -3.85 13.84
CA LEU A 425 19.20 -5.16 13.80
C LEU A 425 19.05 -5.76 12.41
N ILE A 426 20.16 -6.20 11.82
CA ILE A 426 20.19 -6.93 10.58
C ILE A 426 20.60 -8.36 10.89
N LEU A 427 19.69 -9.31 10.69
CA LEU A 427 19.90 -10.72 10.95
C LEU A 427 19.88 -11.47 9.61
N TRP A 428 20.89 -12.31 9.35
CA TRP A 428 20.99 -12.95 8.06
C TRP A 428 21.52 -14.38 8.15
N GLY A 429 20.94 -15.29 7.33
CA GLY A 429 21.45 -16.66 7.19
C GLY A 429 22.74 -16.72 6.37
N ALA A 430 23.79 -17.36 6.92
CA ALA A 430 25.06 -17.53 6.21
C ALA A 430 24.94 -18.30 4.90
N ASN A 431 23.90 -19.12 4.76
CA ASN A 431 23.63 -20.00 3.62
C ASN A 431 22.40 -19.56 2.81
N ASP A 432 21.98 -18.30 2.92
CA ASP A 432 20.87 -17.77 2.13
C ASP A 432 21.24 -17.80 0.64
N LYS A 433 20.50 -18.61 -0.14
CA LYS A 433 20.71 -18.80 -1.58
C LYS A 433 19.88 -17.87 -2.44
N PHE A 434 18.88 -17.19 -1.86
CA PHE A 434 18.02 -16.25 -2.58
C PHE A 434 18.51 -14.83 -2.46
N LEU A 435 18.86 -14.40 -1.24
CA LEU A 435 19.40 -13.08 -0.95
C LEU A 435 20.76 -13.25 -0.29
N GLU A 436 21.82 -13.08 -1.06
CA GLU A 436 23.19 -13.35 -0.59
C GLU A 436 23.53 -12.56 0.69
N PRO A 437 24.23 -13.15 1.69
CA PRO A 437 24.54 -12.53 2.99
C PRO A 437 25.32 -11.20 2.89
N ARG A 438 26.02 -10.95 1.78
CA ARG A 438 26.71 -9.66 1.54
C ARG A 438 25.77 -8.45 1.60
N TRP A 439 24.48 -8.64 1.37
CA TRP A 439 23.49 -7.56 1.44
C TRP A 439 23.25 -7.07 2.87
N ALA A 440 23.56 -7.88 3.89
CA ALA A 440 23.54 -7.43 5.28
C ALA A 440 24.51 -6.25 5.51
N GLU A 441 25.73 -6.34 4.98
CA GLU A 441 26.70 -5.24 5.05
C GLU A 441 26.27 -4.03 4.22
N THR A 442 25.61 -4.25 3.09
CA THR A 442 25.01 -3.13 2.31
C THR A 442 23.99 -2.35 3.11
N LEU A 443 23.08 -3.05 3.82
CA LEU A 443 22.11 -2.41 4.72
C LEU A 443 22.79 -1.69 5.87
N LYS A 444 23.77 -2.31 6.52
CA LYS A 444 24.54 -1.71 7.60
C LYS A 444 25.16 -0.36 7.21
N HIS A 445 25.72 -0.28 6.00
CA HIS A 445 26.32 0.96 5.50
C HIS A 445 25.30 2.04 5.15
N LYS A 446 24.03 1.69 4.98
CA LYS A 446 22.94 2.63 4.66
C LYS A 446 22.20 3.12 5.88
N LEU A 447 22.23 2.40 7.00
CA LEU A 447 21.55 2.74 8.25
C LEU A 447 22.51 3.45 9.20
N GLN A 448 22.02 4.39 10.00
CA GLN A 448 22.85 5.15 10.95
C GLN A 448 23.32 4.32 12.14
N ASP A 449 22.42 3.55 12.73
CA ASP A 449 22.64 2.73 13.91
C ASP A 449 22.18 1.29 13.63
N ALA A 450 23.06 0.47 13.12
CA ALA A 450 22.75 -0.90 12.73
C ALA A 450 23.79 -1.91 13.23
N ALA A 451 23.31 -2.91 13.97
CA ALA A 451 24.05 -4.12 14.28
C ALA A 451 23.77 -5.21 13.24
N VAL A 452 24.78 -6.00 12.88
CA VAL A 452 24.64 -7.16 11.98
C VAL A 452 24.97 -8.43 12.76
N GLU A 453 24.13 -9.45 12.59
CA GLU A 453 24.35 -10.80 13.12
C GLU A 453 24.12 -11.81 11.97
N ILE A 454 25.13 -12.63 11.68
CA ILE A 454 25.07 -13.71 10.69
C ILE A 454 24.85 -15.03 11.43
N VAL A 455 23.78 -15.73 11.07
CA VAL A 455 23.44 -17.04 11.67
C VAL A 455 24.02 -18.17 10.83
N ASP A 456 24.93 -18.94 11.41
CA ASP A 456 25.59 -20.08 10.75
C ASP A 456 25.45 -21.38 11.59
N PRO A 457 24.88 -22.46 11.03
CA PRO A 457 24.16 -22.51 9.75
C PRO A 457 22.82 -21.79 9.81
N GLY A 458 22.42 -21.19 8.69
CA GLY A 458 21.13 -20.54 8.53
C GLY A 458 20.83 -20.25 7.06
N GLY A 459 19.65 -20.64 6.59
CA GLY A 459 19.16 -20.36 5.24
C GLY A 459 18.30 -19.09 5.18
N HIS A 460 17.63 -18.89 4.05
CA HIS A 460 16.76 -17.74 3.81
C HIS A 460 15.55 -17.67 4.77
N PHE A 461 14.92 -18.82 5.06
CA PHE A 461 13.76 -18.85 5.96
C PHE A 461 14.21 -19.00 7.42
N LEU A 462 15.05 -18.08 7.92
CA LEU A 462 15.60 -18.14 9.28
C LEU A 462 14.52 -18.38 10.37
N PRO A 463 13.32 -17.77 10.33
CA PRO A 463 12.31 -18.02 11.34
C PRO A 463 11.80 -19.48 11.38
N LEU A 464 11.97 -20.24 10.28
CA LEU A 464 11.66 -21.66 10.22
C LEU A 464 12.90 -22.52 10.51
N ASP A 465 14.03 -22.11 10.00
CA ASP A 465 15.27 -22.84 10.00
C ASP A 465 15.99 -22.77 11.36
N ARG A 466 16.02 -21.56 11.94
CA ARG A 466 16.70 -21.27 13.21
C ARG A 466 15.86 -20.37 14.13
N PRO A 467 14.64 -20.79 14.51
CA PRO A 467 13.74 -20.00 15.34
C PRO A 467 14.35 -19.59 16.68
N ASP A 468 15.19 -20.46 17.26
CA ASP A 468 15.96 -20.22 18.49
C ASP A 468 16.94 -19.05 18.37
N ALA A 469 17.69 -18.99 17.27
CA ALA A 469 18.62 -17.90 16.97
C ALA A 469 17.85 -16.58 16.73
N VAL A 470 16.76 -16.64 15.96
CA VAL A 470 15.93 -15.47 15.64
C VAL A 470 15.30 -14.88 16.88
N SER A 471 14.63 -15.68 17.71
CA SER A 471 13.99 -15.17 18.93
C SER A 471 15.04 -14.63 19.92
N SER A 472 16.15 -15.32 20.11
CA SER A 472 17.24 -14.87 21.00
C SER A 472 17.87 -13.56 20.53
N ALA A 473 18.12 -13.39 19.21
CA ALA A 473 18.67 -12.16 18.65
C ALA A 473 17.70 -10.97 18.84
N ILE A 474 16.43 -11.18 18.54
CA ILE A 474 15.37 -10.17 18.72
C ILE A 474 15.27 -9.79 20.22
N LEU A 475 15.22 -10.76 21.14
CA LEU A 475 15.14 -10.50 22.58
C LEU A 475 16.34 -9.68 23.05
N ARG A 476 17.57 -10.10 22.72
CA ARG A 476 18.78 -9.34 23.10
C ARG A 476 18.70 -7.90 22.60
N PHE A 477 18.33 -7.71 21.34
CA PHE A 477 18.29 -6.40 20.73
C PHE A 477 17.19 -5.51 21.33
N LEU A 478 16.01 -6.04 21.61
CA LEU A 478 14.90 -5.26 22.16
C LEU A 478 15.03 -4.98 23.66
N THR A 479 15.79 -5.81 24.40
CA THR A 479 16.02 -5.62 25.86
C THR A 479 17.32 -4.89 26.19
N SER A 480 18.22 -4.70 25.20
CA SER A 480 19.41 -3.84 25.36
C SER A 480 18.98 -2.38 25.53
N ARG A 481 19.60 -1.72 26.55
CA ARG A 481 19.35 -0.30 26.89
C ARG A 481 19.93 0.65 25.83
#